data_eb5f9b92c38e508a67872e7189b86af4
#
_entry.id   eb5f9b92c38e508a67872e7189b86af4
#
_cell.length_a   1.000
_cell.length_b   1.000
_cell.length_c   1.000
_cell.angle_alpha   90.00
_cell.angle_beta   90.00
_cell.angle_gamma   90.00
#
_symmetry.space_group_name_H-M   'P 1'
#
loop_
_entity.id
_entity.type
_entity.pdbx_description
1 polymer ?
#
loop_
_entity_poly.entity_id
_entity_poly.type
_entity_poly.pdbx_seq_one_letter_code
_entity_poly.pdbx_strand_id
1 'polypeptide(L)'
;MMAKSAMGSSEPLETPVAVYIYINMPVPQSYSKKRTEACLSGSEKPTKKPDIDNAIKSVLDGMNGIVYKDDCQIVSLHATKRYDTIASVHVCVREELE
;
A
#
# COMPACT_ATOMS: atom_id res chain seq x y z
N MET A 1 10.03 -8.05 0.19
CA MET A 1 8.90 -7.58 -0.63
C MET A 1 8.04 -8.75 -1.11
N MET A 2 6.79 -8.70 -0.82
CA MET A 2 5.89 -9.82 -1.13
C MET A 2 5.34 -9.79 -2.56
N ALA A 3 5.41 -8.64 -3.23
CA ALA A 3 4.77 -8.49 -4.54
C ALA A 3 5.29 -9.48 -5.58
N LYS A 4 6.61 -9.65 -5.65
CA LYS A 4 7.20 -10.57 -6.62
C LYS A 4 6.81 -12.02 -6.33
N SER A 5 6.80 -12.39 -5.04
CA SER A 5 6.39 -13.74 -4.66
C SER A 5 4.93 -14.00 -4.99
N ALA A 6 4.08 -13.00 -4.77
CA ALA A 6 2.66 -13.13 -5.05
C ALA A 6 2.37 -13.34 -6.54
N MET A 7 3.22 -12.84 -7.41
CA MET A 7 3.07 -13.02 -8.85
C MET A 7 3.46 -14.41 -9.32
N GLY A 8 4.28 -15.10 -8.58
CA GLY A 8 4.74 -16.42 -8.95
C GLY A 8 5.63 -16.47 -10.20
N SER A 9 6.13 -15.33 -10.63
CA SER A 9 6.96 -15.22 -11.83
C SER A 9 8.22 -14.43 -11.52
N SER A 10 9.30 -14.76 -12.22
CA SER A 10 10.55 -14.02 -12.11
C SER A 10 10.63 -12.88 -13.13
N GLU A 11 9.72 -12.83 -14.08
CA GLU A 11 9.74 -11.82 -15.15
C GLU A 11 8.89 -10.61 -14.77
N PRO A 12 9.42 -9.38 -14.90
CA PRO A 12 8.62 -8.18 -14.70
C PRO A 12 7.49 -8.09 -15.75
N LEU A 13 6.35 -7.58 -15.33
CA LEU A 13 5.25 -7.32 -16.24
C LEU A 13 5.62 -6.21 -17.22
N GLU A 14 5.11 -6.31 -18.45
CA GLU A 14 5.33 -5.30 -19.48
C GLU A 14 4.03 -4.65 -19.94
N THR A 15 2.92 -5.04 -19.36
CA THR A 15 1.58 -4.53 -19.67
C THR A 15 1.24 -3.34 -18.78
N PRO A 16 0.17 -2.59 -19.11
CA PRO A 16 -0.37 -1.63 -18.16
C PRO A 16 -0.77 -2.31 -16.87
N VAL A 17 -0.51 -1.68 -15.74
CA VAL A 17 -0.77 -2.26 -14.42
C VAL A 17 -1.56 -1.30 -13.54
N ALA A 18 -2.36 -1.89 -12.66
CA ALA A 18 -3.03 -1.19 -11.58
C ALA A 18 -2.33 -1.57 -10.27
N VAL A 19 -2.06 -0.59 -9.43
CA VAL A 19 -1.38 -0.80 -8.15
C VAL A 19 -2.31 -0.38 -7.02
N TYR A 20 -2.45 -1.26 -6.02
CA TYR A 20 -3.25 -1.01 -4.82
C TYR A 20 -2.33 -1.09 -3.62
N ILE A 21 -2.30 -0.04 -2.81
CA ILE A 21 -1.44 0.05 -1.64
C ILE A 21 -2.30 0.32 -0.42
N TYR A 22 -2.18 -0.52 0.60
CA TYR A 22 -2.92 -0.37 1.85
C TYR A 22 -1.91 -0.22 2.98
N ILE A 23 -1.88 0.96 3.60
CA ILE A 23 -0.95 1.28 4.67
C ILE A 23 -1.71 1.22 5.98
N ASN A 24 -1.33 0.27 6.84
CA ASN A 24 -1.98 0.08 8.13
C ASN A 24 -1.06 0.61 9.22
N MET A 25 -1.57 1.57 9.98
CA MET A 25 -0.85 2.24 11.04
C MET A 25 -1.31 1.72 12.39
N PRO A 26 -0.40 1.45 13.34
CA PRO A 26 -0.82 1.01 14.66
C PRO A 26 -1.47 2.16 15.42
N VAL A 27 -2.47 1.84 16.23
CA VAL A 27 -3.09 2.84 17.10
C VAL A 27 -2.11 3.14 18.24
N PRO A 28 -1.82 4.43 18.53
CA PRO A 28 -0.96 4.77 19.66
C PRO A 28 -1.47 4.20 20.96
N GLN A 29 -0.57 3.66 21.78
CA GLN A 29 -0.94 3.07 23.06
C GLN A 29 -1.52 4.09 24.04
N SER A 30 -1.19 5.36 23.85
CA SER A 30 -1.68 6.44 24.72
C SER A 30 -3.15 6.78 24.49
N TYR A 31 -3.76 6.27 23.42
CA TYR A 31 -5.15 6.56 23.13
C TYR A 31 -6.07 5.82 24.09
N SER A 32 -7.18 6.47 24.46
CA SER A 32 -8.20 5.85 25.30
C SER A 32 -8.83 4.67 24.57
N LYS A 33 -9.52 3.79 25.31
CA LYS A 33 -10.23 2.67 24.72
C LYS A 33 -11.26 3.14 23.70
N LYS A 34 -12.00 4.19 24.03
CA LYS A 34 -13.02 4.73 23.13
C LYS A 34 -12.40 5.27 21.85
N ARG A 35 -11.29 5.98 21.98
CA ARG A 35 -10.59 6.51 20.81
C ARG A 35 -9.98 5.40 19.96
N THR A 36 -9.44 4.38 20.62
CA THR A 36 -8.91 3.21 19.92
C THR A 36 -10.00 2.53 19.10
N GLU A 37 -11.19 2.38 19.65
CA GLU A 37 -12.32 1.81 18.91
C GLU A 37 -12.68 2.66 17.70
N ALA A 38 -12.66 3.99 17.85
CA ALA A 38 -12.92 4.91 16.75
C ALA A 38 -11.88 4.75 15.64
N CYS A 39 -10.62 4.58 16.00
CA CYS A 39 -9.55 4.34 15.04
C CYS A 39 -9.77 3.03 14.28
N LEU A 40 -10.05 1.96 14.98
CA LEU A 40 -10.18 0.63 14.37
C LEU A 40 -11.46 0.50 13.56
N SER A 41 -12.51 1.23 13.91
CA SER A 41 -13.76 1.22 13.15
C SER A 41 -13.70 2.09 11.89
N GLY A 42 -12.66 2.92 11.76
CA GLY A 42 -12.53 3.82 10.62
C GLY A 42 -13.14 5.20 10.84
N SER A 43 -13.71 5.46 12.02
CA SER A 43 -14.25 6.80 12.33
C SER A 43 -13.15 7.83 12.48
N GLU A 44 -12.02 7.44 13.02
CA GLU A 44 -10.84 8.30 13.10
C GLU A 44 -9.77 7.79 12.13
N LYS A 45 -9.27 8.69 11.28
CA LYS A 45 -8.26 8.35 10.26
C LYS A 45 -6.87 8.78 10.71
N PRO A 46 -5.82 8.05 10.29
CA PRO A 46 -4.45 8.46 10.64
C PRO A 46 -4.03 9.66 9.79
N THR A 47 -3.76 10.77 10.46
CA THR A 47 -3.35 12.01 9.81
C THR A 47 -1.90 12.38 10.13
N LYS A 48 -1.19 11.51 10.84
CA LYS A 48 0.21 11.70 11.19
C LYS A 48 1.13 10.99 10.19
N LYS A 49 2.41 11.25 10.29
CA LYS A 49 3.39 10.61 9.42
C LYS A 49 3.37 9.09 9.56
N PRO A 50 3.75 8.35 8.52
CA PRO A 50 4.27 8.83 7.24
C PRO A 50 3.19 9.41 6.34
N ASP A 51 3.58 10.35 5.48
CA ASP A 51 2.68 10.90 4.46
C ASP A 51 2.40 9.82 3.42
N ILE A 52 1.18 9.80 2.91
CA ILE A 52 0.78 8.75 1.96
C ILE A 52 1.59 8.83 0.67
N ASP A 53 1.90 10.02 0.19
CA ASP A 53 2.68 10.18 -1.04
C ASP A 53 4.11 9.66 -0.87
N ASN A 54 4.74 9.87 0.28
CA ASN A 54 6.07 9.33 0.56
C ASN A 54 6.05 7.81 0.62
N ALA A 55 5.02 7.23 1.24
CA ALA A 55 4.89 5.79 1.32
C ALA A 55 4.68 5.18 -0.07
N ILE A 56 3.85 5.81 -0.90
CA ILE A 56 3.63 5.39 -2.28
C ILE A 56 4.94 5.39 -3.06
N LYS A 57 5.68 6.48 -2.98
CA LYS A 57 6.94 6.60 -3.71
C LYS A 57 7.93 5.51 -3.31
N SER A 58 8.03 5.24 -2.02
CA SER A 58 8.91 4.19 -1.50
C SER A 58 8.52 2.82 -2.04
N VAL A 59 7.23 2.50 -2.04
CA VAL A 59 6.72 1.22 -2.54
C VAL A 59 6.97 1.09 -4.04
N LEU A 60 6.66 2.13 -4.82
CA LEU A 60 6.83 2.08 -6.26
C LEU A 60 8.30 1.97 -6.65
N ASP A 61 9.18 2.68 -5.97
CA ASP A 61 10.62 2.58 -6.20
C ASP A 61 11.12 1.16 -5.92
N GLY A 62 10.59 0.52 -4.88
CA GLY A 62 10.98 -0.83 -4.54
C GLY A 62 10.51 -1.88 -5.52
N MET A 63 9.45 -1.61 -6.28
CA MET A 63 8.89 -2.55 -7.25
C MET A 63 9.41 -2.33 -8.67
N ASN A 64 9.96 -1.14 -8.94
CA ASN A 64 10.39 -0.78 -10.29
C ASN A 64 11.50 -1.72 -10.76
N GLY A 65 11.31 -2.30 -11.94
CA GLY A 65 12.24 -3.26 -12.50
C GLY A 65 12.13 -4.67 -11.94
N ILE A 66 11.26 -4.88 -10.94
CA ILE A 66 11.07 -6.19 -10.31
C ILE A 66 9.69 -6.76 -10.63
N VAL A 67 8.65 -5.98 -10.34
CA VAL A 67 7.26 -6.41 -10.56
C VAL A 67 6.79 -5.98 -11.94
N TYR A 68 7.17 -4.81 -12.36
CA TYR A 68 6.94 -4.28 -13.71
C TYR A 68 8.22 -3.60 -14.17
N LYS A 69 8.36 -3.38 -15.47
CA LYS A 69 9.61 -2.85 -16.02
C LYS A 69 9.82 -1.39 -15.68
N ASP A 70 8.77 -0.59 -15.71
CA ASP A 70 8.88 0.84 -15.48
C ASP A 70 7.59 1.40 -14.89
N ASP A 71 7.73 2.42 -14.05
CA ASP A 71 6.60 3.10 -13.42
C ASP A 71 5.64 3.70 -14.44
N CYS A 72 6.09 3.97 -15.66
CA CYS A 72 5.20 4.51 -16.69
C CYS A 72 4.09 3.53 -17.10
N GLN A 73 4.20 2.26 -16.72
CA GLN A 73 3.17 1.26 -16.95
C GLN A 73 1.98 1.40 -16.01
N ILE A 74 2.13 2.15 -14.92
CA ILE A 74 1.06 2.30 -13.92
C ILE A 74 0.01 3.24 -14.50
N VAL A 75 -1.16 2.69 -14.77
CA VAL A 75 -2.29 3.46 -15.32
C VAL A 75 -3.38 3.69 -14.27
N SER A 76 -3.30 3.01 -13.15
CA SER A 76 -4.25 3.16 -12.05
C SER A 76 -3.52 2.95 -10.73
N LEU A 77 -3.75 3.84 -9.79
CA LEU A 77 -3.13 3.76 -8.48
C LEU A 77 -4.18 4.06 -7.42
N HIS A 78 -4.30 3.17 -6.46
CA HIS A 78 -5.21 3.34 -5.34
C HIS A 78 -4.41 3.13 -4.06
N ALA A 79 -4.44 4.10 -3.15
CA ALA A 79 -3.71 4.01 -1.90
C ALA A 79 -4.58 4.49 -0.76
N THR A 80 -4.51 3.78 0.35
CA THR A 80 -5.29 4.08 1.55
C THR A 80 -4.40 3.94 2.77
N LYS A 81 -4.55 4.87 3.70
CA LYS A 81 -3.88 4.83 4.99
C LYS A 81 -4.96 4.74 6.07
N ARG A 82 -4.86 3.74 6.95
CA ARG A 82 -5.87 3.52 7.98
C ARG A 82 -5.21 2.96 9.24
N TYR A 83 -5.95 2.99 10.34
CA TYR A 83 -5.49 2.38 11.58
C TYR A 83 -5.78 0.90 11.59
N ASP A 84 -4.90 0.15 12.24
CA ASP A 84 -5.06 -1.27 12.47
C ASP A 84 -4.35 -1.62 13.79
N THR A 85 -4.50 -2.85 14.23
CA THR A 85 -3.84 -3.32 15.45
C THR A 85 -2.34 -3.51 15.25
N ILE A 86 -1.91 -3.81 14.02
CA ILE A 86 -0.51 -4.07 13.68
C ILE A 86 -0.13 -3.22 12.48
N ALA A 87 1.06 -2.61 12.55
CA ALA A 87 1.61 -1.88 11.41
C ALA A 87 1.92 -2.84 10.26
N SER A 88 1.47 -2.50 9.06
CA SER A 88 1.75 -3.31 7.89
C SER A 88 1.53 -2.50 6.62
N VAL A 89 2.08 -3.00 5.51
CA VAL A 89 1.83 -2.44 4.18
C VAL A 89 1.49 -3.61 3.27
N HIS A 90 0.33 -3.52 2.64
CA HIS A 90 -0.12 -4.53 1.69
C HIS A 90 -0.13 -3.92 0.30
N VAL A 91 0.46 -4.61 -0.66
CA VAL A 91 0.57 -4.14 -2.03
C VAL A 91 0.00 -5.21 -2.95
N CYS A 92 -0.86 -4.79 -3.87
CA CYS A 92 -1.39 -5.67 -4.90
C CYS A 92 -1.17 -5.01 -6.26
N VAL A 93 -0.59 -5.77 -7.19
CA VAL A 93 -0.37 -5.31 -8.57
C VAL A 93 -1.14 -6.23 -9.50
N ARG A 94 -1.93 -5.64 -10.38
CA ARG A 94 -2.76 -6.38 -11.32
C ARG A 94 -2.54 -5.85 -12.72
N GLU A 95 -2.58 -6.74 -13.71
CA GLU A 95 -2.56 -6.30 -15.10
C GLU A 95 -3.87 -5.62 -15.45
N GLU A 96 -3.76 -4.52 -16.18
CA GLU A 96 -4.92 -3.74 -16.61
C GLU A 96 -5.01 -3.86 -18.11
N LEU A 97 -5.73 -4.89 -18.58
CA LEU A 97 -5.74 -5.26 -19.99
C LEU A 97 -6.92 -4.69 -20.77
N GLU A 98 -7.85 -4.03 -20.08
CA GLU A 98 -9.03 -3.44 -20.72
C GLU A 98 -9.07 -1.94 -20.59
#